data_beb4e926f3056667fc084cd14a0cb743
#
_entry.id   beb4e926f3056667fc084cd14a0cb743
#
_cell.length_a   1.000
_cell.length_b   1.000
_cell.length_c   1.000
_cell.angle_alpha   90.00
_cell.angle_beta   90.00
_cell.angle_gamma   90.00
#
_symmetry.space_group_name_H-M   'P 1'
#
loop_
_entity.id
_entity.type
_entity.pdbx_description
1 polymer ?
#
loop_
_entity_poly.entity_id
_entity_poly.type
_entity_poly.pdbx_seq_one_letter_code
_entity_poly.pdbx_strand_id
1 'polypeptide(L)'
;MKKYLFILLTCLVAACAAMAQDGPQITFNDKSHDFGNILEAKGPVSHTFEFTNTGNKPLLIIDVVASCGCTKPEYSGKPIKPGKKGKIKVTYSPIGRPGAFRKTIKVKTNSADKRETLVITGVVIPKGQK
;
A
#
# COMPACT_ATOMS: atom_id res chain seq x y z
N MET A 1 21.92 -42.03 -35.27
CA MET A 1 21.88 -42.38 -33.87
C MET A 1 22.24 -41.25 -32.92
N LYS A 2 23.10 -40.33 -33.32
CA LYS A 2 23.46 -39.20 -32.47
C LYS A 2 22.44 -38.04 -32.54
N LYS A 3 21.44 -38.17 -33.37
CA LYS A 3 20.45 -37.10 -33.64
C LYS A 3 19.38 -36.98 -32.53
N TYR A 4 19.25 -38.02 -31.72
CA TYR A 4 18.17 -38.11 -30.73
C TYR A 4 18.56 -37.57 -29.35
N LEU A 5 19.84 -37.31 -29.18
CA LEU A 5 20.34 -36.82 -27.90
C LEU A 5 20.03 -35.33 -27.66
N PHE A 6 19.79 -34.58 -28.74
CA PHE A 6 19.55 -33.16 -28.65
C PHE A 6 18.11 -32.80 -28.32
N ILE A 7 17.20 -33.73 -28.54
CA ILE A 7 15.75 -33.45 -28.33
C ILE A 7 15.38 -33.53 -26.86
N LEU A 8 16.13 -34.25 -26.06
CA LEU A 8 15.88 -34.40 -24.63
C LEU A 8 16.34 -33.24 -23.78
N LEU A 9 17.21 -32.40 -24.34
CA LEU A 9 17.80 -31.29 -23.58
C LEU A 9 16.93 -30.03 -23.60
N THR A 10 16.01 -29.93 -24.54
CA THR A 10 15.17 -28.73 -24.70
C THR A 10 13.95 -28.71 -23.80
N CYS A 11 13.59 -29.84 -23.22
CA CYS A 11 12.42 -29.88 -22.31
C CYS A 11 12.71 -29.47 -20.88
N LEU A 12 13.99 -29.35 -20.52
CA LEU A 12 14.35 -29.08 -19.12
C LEU A 12 14.35 -27.60 -18.76
N VAL A 13 14.32 -26.71 -19.75
CA VAL A 13 14.44 -25.27 -19.53
C VAL A 13 13.08 -24.61 -19.23
N ALA A 14 11.99 -25.30 -19.56
CA ALA A 14 10.65 -24.73 -19.39
C ALA A 14 10.09 -24.87 -17.96
N ALA A 15 10.76 -25.60 -17.08
CA ALA A 15 10.24 -25.89 -15.75
C ALA A 15 10.62 -24.87 -14.68
N CYS A 16 11.49 -23.90 -15.01
CA CYS A 16 11.98 -22.94 -14.02
C CYS A 16 11.17 -21.63 -13.93
N ALA A 17 10.12 -21.49 -14.72
CA ALA A 17 9.43 -20.19 -14.85
C ALA A 17 8.21 -20.02 -13.93
N ALA A 18 7.90 -20.98 -13.06
CA ALA A 18 6.67 -20.93 -12.28
C ALA A 18 6.93 -21.01 -10.77
N MET A 19 7.74 -20.09 -10.27
CA MET A 19 7.90 -19.94 -8.82
C MET A 19 6.98 -18.80 -8.34
N ALA A 20 5.68 -19.09 -8.24
CA ALA A 20 4.78 -18.21 -7.53
C ALA A 20 5.11 -18.31 -6.03
N GLN A 21 5.35 -17.17 -5.37
CA GLN A 21 5.55 -17.17 -3.94
C GLN A 21 4.27 -17.60 -3.24
N ASP A 22 4.36 -18.64 -2.39
CA ASP A 22 3.28 -19.01 -1.51
C ASP A 22 3.16 -17.98 -0.39
N GLY A 23 1.94 -17.67 -0.04
CA GLY A 23 1.66 -16.79 1.08
C GLY A 23 0.81 -15.58 0.71
N PRO A 24 0.48 -14.78 1.71
CA PRO A 24 -0.25 -13.54 1.47
C PRO A 24 0.62 -12.52 0.75
N GLN A 25 0.00 -11.74 -0.13
CA GLN A 25 0.66 -10.64 -0.83
C GLN A 25 -0.27 -9.45 -0.88
N ILE A 26 0.26 -8.26 -0.69
CA ILE A 26 -0.51 -7.03 -0.73
C ILE A 26 -0.12 -6.22 -1.96
N THR A 27 -1.13 -5.82 -2.73
CA THR A 27 -0.94 -4.94 -3.87
C THR A 27 -1.88 -3.75 -3.75
N PHE A 28 -1.32 -2.56 -3.62
CA PHE A 28 -2.10 -1.34 -3.54
C PHE A 28 -2.44 -0.82 -4.94
N ASN A 29 -3.63 -0.24 -5.08
CA ASN A 29 -4.00 0.47 -6.31
C ASN A 29 -3.10 1.69 -6.50
N ASP A 30 -2.91 2.47 -5.41
CA ASP A 30 -1.99 3.61 -5.35
C ASP A 30 -1.33 3.64 -3.99
N LYS A 31 -0.05 4.00 -3.94
CA LYS A 31 0.69 4.14 -2.70
C LYS A 31 0.91 5.58 -2.29
N SER A 32 0.44 6.53 -3.09
CA SER A 32 0.57 7.95 -2.78
C SER A 32 -0.70 8.69 -3.16
N HIS A 33 -0.97 9.76 -2.45
CA HIS A 33 -2.09 10.64 -2.74
C HIS A 33 -1.68 12.09 -2.47
N ASP A 34 -1.92 12.95 -3.44
CA ASP A 34 -1.71 14.38 -3.31
C ASP A 34 -3.07 15.06 -3.12
N PHE A 35 -3.28 15.66 -1.95
CA PHE A 35 -4.49 16.42 -1.67
C PHE A 35 -4.53 17.77 -2.38
N GLY A 36 -3.39 18.21 -2.94
CA GLY A 36 -3.30 19.54 -3.51
C GLY A 36 -3.40 20.62 -2.44
N ASN A 37 -3.99 21.75 -2.81
CA ASN A 37 -4.22 22.85 -1.86
C ASN A 37 -5.41 22.53 -0.99
N ILE A 38 -5.21 22.54 0.32
CA ILE A 38 -6.28 22.31 1.29
C ILE A 38 -6.39 23.50 2.23
N LEU A 39 -7.62 23.86 2.56
CA LEU A 39 -7.87 25.01 3.43
C LEU A 39 -7.86 24.57 4.89
N GLU A 40 -7.02 25.20 5.69
CA GLU A 40 -6.95 24.93 7.13
C GLU A 40 -8.33 25.07 7.77
N ALA A 41 -9.09 26.08 7.35
CA ALA A 41 -10.41 26.37 7.89
C ALA A 41 -11.44 25.25 7.66
N LYS A 42 -11.22 24.39 6.67
CA LYS A 42 -12.13 23.26 6.40
C LYS A 42 -11.85 22.03 7.23
N GLY A 43 -10.75 22.02 7.98
CA GLY A 43 -10.41 20.92 8.87
C GLY A 43 -9.84 19.71 8.17
N PRO A 44 -9.90 18.53 8.82
CA PRO A 44 -9.25 17.32 8.33
C PRO A 44 -9.71 16.84 6.96
N VAL A 45 -8.77 16.25 6.22
CA VAL A 45 -9.02 15.63 4.91
C VAL A 45 -8.65 14.16 4.98
N SER A 46 -9.32 13.34 4.19
CA SER A 46 -9.11 11.88 4.21
C SER A 46 -8.94 11.33 2.80
N HIS A 47 -8.17 10.27 2.73
CA HIS A 47 -8.04 9.45 1.52
C HIS A 47 -8.05 7.98 1.90
N THR A 48 -8.71 7.15 1.10
CA THR A 48 -8.76 5.72 1.30
C THR A 48 -7.86 5.02 0.30
N PHE A 49 -6.84 4.33 0.81
CA PHE A 49 -5.97 3.49 0.00
C PHE A 49 -6.58 2.10 -0.08
N GLU A 50 -6.89 1.67 -1.29
CA GLU A 50 -7.42 0.33 -1.53
C GLU A 50 -6.29 -0.62 -1.90
N PHE A 51 -6.39 -1.85 -1.42
CA PHE A 51 -5.43 -2.90 -1.75
C PHE A 51 -6.16 -4.21 -2.01
N THR A 52 -5.46 -5.13 -2.63
CA THR A 52 -5.95 -6.49 -2.90
C THR A 52 -4.95 -7.49 -2.34
N ASN A 53 -5.46 -8.55 -1.73
CA ASN A 53 -4.62 -9.68 -1.42
C ASN A 53 -4.38 -10.45 -2.72
N THR A 54 -3.21 -10.28 -3.30
CA THR A 54 -2.82 -10.93 -4.55
C THR A 54 -2.08 -12.25 -4.32
N GLY A 55 -1.99 -12.68 -3.07
CA GLY A 55 -1.40 -13.96 -2.69
C GLY A 55 -2.42 -15.08 -2.68
N ASN A 56 -1.99 -16.23 -2.14
CA ASN A 56 -2.81 -17.43 -2.06
C ASN A 56 -3.16 -17.85 -0.63
N LYS A 57 -2.86 -16.99 0.35
CA LYS A 57 -3.21 -17.20 1.76
C LYS A 57 -3.78 -15.92 2.36
N PRO A 58 -4.53 -16.00 3.45
CA PRO A 58 -5.12 -14.82 4.08
C PRO A 58 -4.07 -13.78 4.46
N LEU A 59 -4.38 -12.52 4.16
CA LEU A 59 -3.54 -11.36 4.44
C LEU A 59 -4.02 -10.69 5.72
N LEU A 60 -3.08 -10.42 6.63
CA LEU A 60 -3.35 -9.68 7.86
C LEU A 60 -2.58 -8.37 7.86
N ILE A 61 -3.27 -7.27 8.13
CA ILE A 61 -2.63 -6.02 8.48
C ILE A 61 -2.26 -6.12 9.96
N ILE A 62 -0.97 -6.11 10.26
CA ILE A 62 -0.47 -6.26 11.64
C ILE A 62 -0.45 -4.91 12.34
N ASP A 63 0.03 -3.87 11.64
CA ASP A 63 0.14 -2.54 12.22
C ASP A 63 0.21 -1.49 11.10
N VAL A 64 -0.27 -0.28 11.39
CA VAL A 64 -0.18 0.85 10.48
C VAL A 64 0.26 2.06 11.30
N VAL A 65 1.45 2.57 10.99
CA VAL A 65 2.09 3.64 11.76
C VAL A 65 2.31 4.86 10.88
N ALA A 66 1.75 5.99 11.30
CA ALA A 66 1.98 7.27 10.64
C ALA A 66 3.23 7.95 11.22
N SER A 67 3.94 8.71 10.37
CA SER A 67 5.15 9.44 10.77
C SER A 67 4.86 10.64 11.68
N CYS A 68 3.59 11.01 11.85
CA CYS A 68 3.19 12.21 12.60
C CYS A 68 1.85 11.94 13.29
N GLY A 69 1.65 12.48 14.49
CA GLY A 69 0.35 12.44 15.17
C GLY A 69 -0.74 13.22 14.43
N CYS A 70 -0.36 14.01 13.44
CA CYS A 70 -1.28 14.75 12.56
C CYS A 70 -1.99 13.85 11.54
N THR A 71 -1.55 12.61 11.41
CA THR A 71 -2.05 11.66 10.42
C THR A 71 -2.58 10.43 11.15
N LYS A 72 -3.84 10.11 10.89
CA LYS A 72 -4.53 9.01 11.58
C LYS A 72 -4.95 7.94 10.57
N PRO A 73 -4.36 6.75 10.63
CA PRO A 73 -4.81 5.62 9.80
C PRO A 73 -5.92 4.85 10.49
N GLU A 74 -6.86 4.34 9.68
CA GLU A 74 -7.93 3.46 10.14
C GLU A 74 -7.99 2.25 9.21
N TYR A 75 -8.06 1.06 9.77
CA TYR A 75 -8.06 -0.18 9.00
C TYR A 75 -8.74 -1.30 9.78
N SER A 76 -9.14 -2.35 9.06
CA SER A 76 -9.72 -3.53 9.69
C SER A 76 -8.62 -4.52 10.06
N GLY A 77 -8.71 -5.09 11.26
CA GLY A 77 -7.84 -6.17 11.70
C GLY A 77 -8.27 -7.55 11.22
N LYS A 78 -9.32 -7.65 10.43
CA LYS A 78 -9.83 -8.93 9.93
C LYS A 78 -8.95 -9.47 8.80
N PRO A 79 -8.77 -10.81 8.72
CA PRO A 79 -8.04 -11.40 7.61
C PRO A 79 -8.73 -11.12 6.27
N ILE A 80 -7.92 -10.87 5.26
CA ILE A 80 -8.40 -10.62 3.89
C ILE A 80 -8.06 -11.83 3.05
N LYS A 81 -9.09 -12.51 2.57
CA LYS A 81 -8.93 -13.74 1.78
C LYS A 81 -8.25 -13.46 0.44
N PRO A 82 -7.57 -14.45 -0.14
CA PRO A 82 -6.98 -14.31 -1.47
C PRO A 82 -7.98 -13.76 -2.50
N GLY A 83 -7.55 -12.79 -3.28
CA GLY A 83 -8.38 -12.14 -4.29
C GLY A 83 -9.34 -11.07 -3.76
N LYS A 84 -9.44 -10.90 -2.46
CA LYS A 84 -10.32 -9.90 -1.85
C LYS A 84 -9.60 -8.59 -1.62
N LYS A 85 -10.40 -7.53 -1.48
CA LYS A 85 -9.89 -6.16 -1.30
C LYS A 85 -10.03 -5.70 0.13
N GLY A 86 -9.13 -4.80 0.53
CA GLY A 86 -9.19 -4.12 1.81
C GLY A 86 -8.93 -2.65 1.64
N LYS A 87 -9.05 -1.92 2.74
CA LYS A 87 -8.93 -0.45 2.75
C LYS A 87 -8.15 0.03 3.95
N ILE A 88 -7.35 1.07 3.73
CA ILE A 88 -6.72 1.84 4.80
C ILE A 88 -7.12 3.29 4.57
N LYS A 89 -7.91 3.85 5.50
CA LYS A 89 -8.32 5.25 5.45
C LYS A 89 -7.33 6.08 6.22
N VAL A 90 -6.78 7.11 5.59
CA VAL A 90 -5.81 8.01 6.19
C VAL A 90 -6.42 9.40 6.29
N THR A 91 -6.44 9.95 7.49
CA THR A 91 -6.96 11.29 7.76
C THR A 91 -5.82 12.19 8.20
N TYR A 92 -5.69 13.35 7.56
CA TYR A 92 -4.69 14.36 7.88
C TYR A 92 -5.35 15.58 8.50
N SER A 93 -4.82 16.05 9.63
CA SER A 93 -5.28 17.28 10.28
C SER A 93 -4.38 18.45 9.88
N PRO A 94 -4.92 19.43 9.12
CA PRO A 94 -4.14 20.59 8.68
C PRO A 94 -4.07 21.70 9.72
N ILE A 95 -4.81 21.61 10.81
CA ILE A 95 -4.97 22.68 11.79
C ILE A 95 -3.63 22.99 12.46
N GLY A 96 -3.19 24.25 12.36
CA GLY A 96 -1.92 24.69 12.91
C GLY A 96 -0.70 24.24 12.09
N ARG A 97 -0.90 23.76 10.86
CA ARG A 97 0.17 23.21 10.02
C ARG A 97 0.18 23.82 8.62
N PRO A 98 0.37 25.16 8.49
CA PRO A 98 0.39 25.80 7.18
C PRO A 98 1.59 25.35 6.34
N GLY A 99 1.42 25.37 5.03
CA GLY A 99 2.47 25.08 4.08
C GLY A 99 2.43 23.65 3.55
N ALA A 100 3.47 23.32 2.79
CA ALA A 100 3.59 22.01 2.16
C ALA A 100 3.85 20.91 3.18
N PHE A 101 3.25 19.76 2.96
CA PHE A 101 3.50 18.59 3.80
C PHE A 101 3.70 17.33 2.97
N ARG A 102 4.46 16.41 3.54
CA ARG A 102 4.65 15.04 3.05
C ARG A 102 4.73 14.12 4.24
N LYS A 103 3.74 13.25 4.38
CA LYS A 103 3.67 12.31 5.50
C LYS A 103 3.70 10.88 4.98
N THR A 104 4.39 10.01 5.71
CA THR A 104 4.48 8.61 5.36
C THR A 104 3.70 7.77 6.35
N ILE A 105 3.11 6.70 5.85
CA ILE A 105 2.36 5.72 6.63
C ILE A 105 2.96 4.36 6.32
N LYS A 106 3.50 3.70 7.34
CA LYS A 106 4.08 2.37 7.18
C LYS A 106 3.07 1.31 7.53
N VAL A 107 2.82 0.42 6.58
CA VAL A 107 1.87 -0.68 6.72
C VAL A 107 2.65 -1.97 6.91
N LYS A 108 2.46 -2.61 8.07
CA LYS A 108 3.08 -3.88 8.37
C LYS A 108 2.06 -4.99 8.18
N THR A 109 2.43 -6.01 7.42
CA THR A 109 1.57 -7.14 7.12
C THR A 109 2.30 -8.46 7.36
N ASN A 110 1.57 -9.56 7.21
CA ASN A 110 2.15 -10.90 7.25
C ASN A 110 2.64 -11.38 5.87
N SER A 111 2.70 -10.48 4.87
CA SER A 111 3.25 -10.82 3.56
C SER A 111 4.77 -10.94 3.60
N ALA A 112 5.37 -11.50 2.55
CA ALA A 112 6.81 -11.68 2.45
C ALA A 112 7.57 -10.35 2.53
N ASP A 113 7.04 -9.29 1.94
CA ASP A 113 7.64 -7.96 1.97
C ASP A 113 7.50 -7.26 3.32
N LYS A 114 6.64 -7.75 4.19
CA LYS A 114 6.39 -7.30 5.56
C LYS A 114 5.98 -5.86 5.73
N ARG A 115 6.52 -4.92 4.95
CA ARG A 115 6.23 -3.48 5.10
C ARG A 115 6.00 -2.82 3.76
N GLU A 116 4.98 -1.98 3.71
CA GLU A 116 4.68 -1.10 2.60
C GLU A 116 4.63 0.33 3.12
N THR A 117 4.99 1.30 2.27
CA THR A 117 4.95 2.71 2.65
C THR A 117 3.95 3.43 1.77
N LEU A 118 2.99 4.08 2.42
CA LEU A 118 2.04 4.99 1.77
C LEU A 118 2.48 6.42 2.02
N VAL A 119 2.17 7.31 1.09
CA VAL A 119 2.58 8.72 1.17
C VAL A 119 1.38 9.61 0.89
N ILE A 120 1.19 10.62 1.72
CA ILE A 120 0.26 11.71 1.44
C ILE A 120 1.02 13.03 1.36
N THR A 121 0.61 13.88 0.45
CA THR A 121 1.19 15.20 0.25
C THR A 121 0.09 16.25 0.09
N GLY A 122 0.47 17.51 0.21
CA GLY A 122 -0.44 18.61 -0.03
C GLY A 122 0.17 19.92 0.43
N VAL A 123 -0.60 20.98 0.27
CA VAL A 123 -0.24 22.32 0.73
C VAL A 123 -1.42 22.88 1.52
N VAL A 124 -1.16 23.21 2.78
CA VAL A 124 -2.16 23.79 3.66
C VAL A 124 -2.17 25.30 3.51
N ILE A 125 -3.32 25.84 3.12
CA ILE A 125 -3.55 27.28 3.02
C ILE A 125 -4.06 27.78 4.39
N PRO A 126 -3.32 28.68 5.06
CA PRO A 126 -3.68 29.14 6.40
C PRO A 126 -5.03 29.84 6.44
N LYS A 127 -5.64 29.86 7.63
CA LYS A 127 -6.86 30.64 7.87
C LYS A 127 -6.63 32.11 7.56
N GLY A 128 -7.63 32.73 6.94
CA GLY A 128 -7.57 34.15 6.61
C GLY A 128 -6.88 34.46 5.29
N GLN A 129 -6.35 33.48 4.59
CA GLN A 129 -5.79 33.62 3.25
C GLN A 129 -6.77 33.10 2.20
N LYS A 130 -6.82 33.78 1.08
CA LYS A 130 -7.69 33.41 -0.04
C LYS A 130 -6.90 32.85 -1.21
#